data_7f437b229350abfde8d07da6372ce57c
#
_entry.id   7f437b229350abfde8d07da6372ce57c
#
_cell.length_a   1.000
_cell.length_b   1.000
_cell.length_c   1.000
_cell.angle_alpha   90.00
_cell.angle_beta   90.00
_cell.angle_gamma   90.00
#
_symmetry.space_group_name_H-M   'P 1'
#
loop_
_entity.id
_entity.type
_entity.pdbx_description
1 polymer ?
#
loop_
_entity_poly.entity_id
_entity_poly.type
_entity_poly.pdbx_seq_one_letter_code
_entity_poly.pdbx_strand_id
1 'polypeptide(L)'
;GANTDELSKKIYISNGMVIIPSTSGADISSETYEIISQKNIASVVITCSKDILDTKIKDNSADNIYYTDLEPYKARLMLMFLLNKNSDSDSIKNALIND
;
A
#
# COMPACT_ATOMS: atom_id res chain seq x y z
N GLY A 1 -13.65 -20.06 -1.08
CA GLY A 1 -13.99 -19.70 0.24
C GLY A 1 -14.18 -18.22 0.39
N ALA A 2 -14.58 -17.82 1.57
CA ALA A 2 -14.74 -16.41 1.82
C ALA A 2 -13.45 -15.70 1.46
N ASN A 3 -13.56 -14.79 0.55
CA ASN A 3 -12.43 -14.04 0.10
C ASN A 3 -12.04 -13.07 1.20
N THR A 4 -10.90 -13.31 1.87
CA THR A 4 -10.47 -12.45 2.96
C THR A 4 -10.29 -11.02 2.52
N ASP A 5 -10.07 -10.79 1.23
CA ASP A 5 -9.91 -9.43 0.70
C ASP A 5 -11.21 -8.65 0.65
N GLU A 6 -12.36 -9.32 0.71
CA GLU A 6 -13.62 -8.59 0.84
C GLU A 6 -13.68 -7.81 2.15
N LEU A 7 -12.93 -8.27 3.16
CA LEU A 7 -12.85 -7.59 4.44
C LEU A 7 -11.80 -6.50 4.47
N SER A 8 -10.90 -6.49 3.50
CA SER A 8 -9.89 -5.43 3.39
C SER A 8 -10.52 -4.16 2.85
N LYS A 9 -10.14 -3.04 3.42
CA LYS A 9 -10.61 -1.75 2.96
C LYS A 9 -9.66 -1.18 1.94
N LYS A 10 -10.23 -0.61 0.88
CA LYS A 10 -9.45 0.00 -0.19
C LYS A 10 -9.86 1.46 -0.32
N ILE A 11 -8.89 2.34 -0.19
CA ILE A 11 -9.11 3.78 -0.30
C ILE A 11 -8.45 4.24 -1.59
N TYR A 12 -9.26 4.64 -2.56
CA TYR A 12 -8.75 5.08 -3.86
C TYR A 12 -8.45 6.56 -3.85
N ILE A 13 -7.33 6.92 -4.48
CA ILE A 13 -6.98 8.32 -4.74
C ILE A 13 -6.59 8.40 -6.22
N SER A 14 -6.31 9.60 -6.70
CA SER A 14 -5.87 9.78 -8.07
C SER A 14 -4.51 9.11 -8.28
N ASN A 15 -4.47 8.09 -9.13
CA ASN A 15 -3.27 7.32 -9.47
C ASN A 15 -2.71 6.49 -8.33
N GLY A 16 -3.50 6.24 -7.29
CA GLY A 16 -3.02 5.46 -6.16
C GLY A 16 -4.11 4.81 -5.36
N MET A 17 -3.70 3.98 -4.42
CA MET A 17 -4.62 3.29 -3.53
C MET A 17 -3.93 2.99 -2.20
N VAL A 18 -4.69 3.09 -1.10
CA VAL A 18 -4.25 2.61 0.20
C VAL A 18 -5.10 1.40 0.56
N ILE A 19 -4.45 0.32 0.96
CA ILE A 19 -5.12 -0.91 1.39
C ILE A 19 -4.93 -1.08 2.89
N ILE A 20 -6.06 -1.31 3.58
CA ILE A 20 -6.05 -1.68 4.99
C ILE A 20 -6.37 -3.17 5.03
N PRO A 21 -5.35 -4.04 5.20
CA PRO A 21 -5.58 -5.48 5.18
C PRO A 21 -6.51 -5.95 6.27
N SER A 22 -7.22 -7.05 6.01
CA SER A 22 -8.11 -7.65 6.99
C SER A 22 -7.37 -8.59 7.95
N THR A 23 -6.13 -8.93 7.62
CA THR A 23 -5.33 -9.86 8.43
C THR A 23 -4.10 -9.18 9.01
N SER A 24 -3.64 -9.66 10.16
CA SER A 24 -2.48 -9.11 10.82
C SER A 24 -1.19 -9.31 10.00
N GLY A 25 -1.17 -10.32 9.15
CA GLY A 25 -0.03 -10.58 8.27
C GLY A 25 0.06 -9.64 7.07
N ALA A 26 -0.95 -8.81 6.86
CA ALA A 26 -1.03 -7.86 5.74
C ALA A 26 -0.85 -8.54 4.38
N ASP A 27 -1.40 -9.75 4.23
CA ASP A 27 -1.34 -10.49 2.98
C ASP A 27 -2.40 -9.99 2.01
N ILE A 28 -2.04 -9.92 0.76
CA ILE A 28 -2.91 -9.41 -0.31
C ILE A 28 -3.21 -10.56 -1.27
N SER A 29 -4.47 -10.74 -1.60
CA SER A 29 -4.87 -11.83 -2.48
C SER A 29 -4.54 -11.55 -3.94
N SER A 30 -4.56 -12.62 -4.74
CA SER A 30 -4.37 -12.50 -6.18
C SER A 30 -5.45 -11.67 -6.84
N GLU A 31 -6.69 -11.71 -6.32
CA GLU A 31 -7.78 -10.89 -6.84
C GLU A 31 -7.48 -9.40 -6.68
N THR A 32 -6.90 -9.01 -5.56
CA THR A 32 -6.53 -7.61 -5.36
C THR A 32 -5.42 -7.20 -6.33
N TYR A 33 -4.43 -8.06 -6.55
CA TYR A 33 -3.39 -7.77 -7.55
C TYR A 33 -3.99 -7.62 -8.95
N GLU A 34 -4.99 -8.42 -9.29
CA GLU A 34 -5.68 -8.27 -10.57
C GLU A 34 -6.38 -6.92 -10.70
N ILE A 35 -7.04 -6.47 -9.64
CA ILE A 35 -7.70 -5.16 -9.62
C ILE A 35 -6.67 -4.05 -9.85
N ILE A 36 -5.54 -4.12 -9.18
CA ILE A 36 -4.47 -3.14 -9.33
C ILE A 36 -4.02 -3.08 -10.79
N SER A 37 -3.83 -4.24 -11.41
CA SER A 37 -3.39 -4.33 -12.79
C SER A 37 -4.46 -3.81 -13.75
N GLN A 38 -5.72 -4.23 -13.57
CA GLN A 38 -6.82 -3.86 -14.47
C GLN A 38 -7.11 -2.36 -14.42
N LYS A 39 -7.00 -1.76 -13.24
CA LYS A 39 -7.27 -0.34 -13.07
C LYS A 39 -6.05 0.54 -13.32
N ASN A 40 -4.93 -0.05 -13.66
CA ASN A 40 -3.68 0.67 -13.91
C ASN A 40 -3.30 1.59 -12.73
N ILE A 41 -3.41 1.07 -11.53
CA ILE A 41 -3.09 1.84 -10.33
C ILE A 41 -1.57 1.94 -10.22
N ALA A 42 -1.06 3.16 -10.27
CA ALA A 42 0.38 3.39 -10.36
C ALA A 42 1.09 3.14 -9.02
N SER A 43 0.44 3.43 -7.91
CA SER A 43 1.08 3.32 -6.60
C SER A 43 0.08 2.76 -5.59
N VAL A 44 0.51 1.76 -4.85
CA VAL A 44 -0.31 1.09 -3.83
C VAL A 44 0.45 1.09 -2.51
N VAL A 45 -0.21 1.58 -1.46
CA VAL A 45 0.34 1.56 -0.12
C VAL A 45 -0.47 0.58 0.73
N ILE A 46 0.22 -0.37 1.33
CA ILE A 46 -0.40 -1.37 2.20
C ILE A 46 -0.02 -1.04 3.63
N THR A 47 -1.00 -0.82 4.48
CA THR A 47 -0.74 -0.54 5.89
C THR A 47 -0.53 -1.85 6.65
N CYS A 48 0.36 -1.82 7.62
CA CYS A 48 0.65 -2.99 8.45
C CYS A 48 1.15 -2.54 9.81
N SER A 49 1.28 -3.49 10.72
CA SER A 49 1.84 -3.18 12.03
C SER A 49 3.35 -2.99 11.93
N LYS A 50 3.90 -2.27 12.89
CA LYS A 50 5.34 -2.04 12.96
C LYS A 50 6.12 -3.34 13.06
N ASP A 51 5.53 -4.35 13.72
CA ASP A 51 6.19 -5.63 13.96
C ASP A 51 6.56 -6.36 12.67
N ILE A 52 5.75 -6.21 11.63
CA ILE A 52 5.98 -6.95 10.39
C ILE A 52 6.49 -6.05 9.26
N LEU A 53 6.61 -4.75 9.51
CA LEU A 53 6.98 -3.80 8.46
C LEU A 53 8.32 -4.13 7.81
N ASP A 54 9.34 -4.41 8.61
CA ASP A 54 10.67 -4.70 8.08
C ASP A 54 10.66 -5.94 7.20
N THR A 55 9.94 -6.98 7.61
CA THR A 55 9.81 -8.20 6.82
C THR A 55 9.10 -7.93 5.51
N LYS A 56 8.01 -7.16 5.55
CA LYS A 56 7.26 -6.82 4.34
C LYS A 56 8.10 -6.01 3.36
N ILE A 57 8.86 -5.06 3.85
CA ILE A 57 9.75 -4.26 3.01
C ILE A 57 10.81 -5.14 2.37
N LYS A 58 11.41 -6.02 3.17
CA LYS A 58 12.48 -6.92 2.70
C LYS A 58 11.99 -7.88 1.63
N ASP A 59 10.78 -8.42 1.79
CA ASP A 59 10.21 -9.41 0.88
C ASP A 59 9.59 -8.78 -0.37
N ASN A 60 9.39 -7.47 -0.36
CA ASN A 60 8.71 -6.77 -1.45
C ASN A 60 9.66 -6.54 -2.63
N SER A 61 9.33 -7.11 -3.78
CA SER A 61 10.10 -6.92 -5.01
C SER A 61 9.37 -6.04 -6.04
N ALA A 62 8.17 -5.59 -5.73
CA ALA A 62 7.37 -4.78 -6.65
C ALA A 62 7.70 -3.29 -6.50
N ASP A 63 7.87 -2.61 -7.61
CA ASP A 63 8.25 -1.19 -7.61
C ASP A 63 7.11 -0.26 -7.27
N ASN A 64 5.87 -0.71 -7.48
CA ASN A 64 4.68 0.14 -7.29
C ASN A 64 3.92 -0.18 -6.01
N ILE A 65 4.42 -1.09 -5.18
CA ILE A 65 3.78 -1.48 -3.93
C ILE A 65 4.68 -1.07 -2.78
N TYR A 66 4.10 -0.39 -1.80
CA TYR A 66 4.80 0.14 -0.63
C TYR A 66 4.12 -0.34 0.63
N TYR A 67 4.88 -0.53 1.69
CA TYR A 67 4.36 -0.88 3.00
C TYR A 67 4.66 0.25 3.98
N THR A 68 3.74 0.46 4.93
CA THR A 68 3.91 1.51 5.93
C THR A 68 3.20 1.11 7.22
N ASP A 69 3.74 1.56 8.35
CA ASP A 69 3.05 1.45 9.64
C ASP A 69 2.30 2.74 10.01
N LEU A 70 2.24 3.69 9.09
CA LEU A 70 1.43 4.88 9.30
C LEU A 70 -0.05 4.51 9.41
N GLU A 71 -0.78 5.30 10.17
CA GLU A 71 -2.23 5.19 10.23
C GLU A 71 -2.79 5.43 8.82
N PRO A 72 -3.86 4.72 8.42
CA PRO A 72 -4.33 4.76 7.02
C PRO A 72 -4.62 6.14 6.46
N TYR A 73 -5.20 7.03 7.25
CA TYR A 73 -5.48 8.39 6.77
C TYR A 73 -4.21 9.20 6.56
N LYS A 74 -3.22 9.00 7.41
CA LYS A 74 -1.90 9.61 7.22
C LYS A 74 -1.24 9.07 5.98
N ALA A 75 -1.31 7.75 5.77
CA ALA A 75 -0.75 7.11 4.58
C ALA A 75 -1.39 7.69 3.32
N ARG A 76 -2.70 7.86 3.33
CA ARG A 76 -3.44 8.44 2.21
C ARG A 76 -2.95 9.86 1.90
N LEU A 77 -2.88 10.71 2.91
CA LEU A 77 -2.45 12.10 2.72
C LEU A 77 -1.01 12.18 2.24
N MET A 78 -0.14 11.34 2.82
CA MET A 78 1.26 11.30 2.41
C MET A 78 1.40 10.87 0.94
N LEU A 79 0.66 9.83 0.55
CA LEU A 79 0.73 9.35 -0.82
C LEU A 79 0.21 10.41 -1.81
N MET A 80 -0.89 11.06 -1.48
CA MET A 80 -1.43 12.14 -2.31
C MET A 80 -0.42 13.26 -2.51
N PHE A 81 0.24 13.66 -1.43
CA PHE A 81 1.26 14.71 -1.48
C PHE A 81 2.44 14.29 -2.37
N LEU A 82 2.92 13.07 -2.17
CA LEU A 82 4.06 12.56 -2.93
C LEU A 82 3.76 12.42 -4.42
N LEU A 83 2.56 11.94 -4.76
CA LEU A 83 2.15 11.80 -6.15
C LEU A 83 1.99 13.16 -6.82
N ASN A 84 1.47 14.15 -6.10
CA ASN A 84 1.34 15.51 -6.64
C ASN A 84 2.70 16.15 -6.92
N LYS A 85 3.72 15.76 -6.18
CA LYS A 85 5.09 16.23 -6.40
C LYS A 85 5.82 15.47 -7.50
N ASN A 86 5.19 14.45 -8.07
CA ASN A 86 5.83 13.53 -9.01
C ASN A 86 7.07 12.85 -8.40
N SER A 87 6.97 12.48 -7.13
CA SER A 87 8.07 11.82 -6.42
C SER A 87 8.38 10.46 -7.05
N ASP A 88 9.66 10.09 -7.09
CA ASP A 88 10.05 8.78 -7.60
C ASP A 88 9.79 7.70 -6.54
N SER A 89 9.95 6.44 -6.97
CA SER A 89 9.66 5.29 -6.12
C SER A 89 10.47 5.29 -4.83
N ASP A 90 11.75 5.59 -4.91
CA ASP A 90 12.61 5.62 -3.72
C ASP A 90 12.19 6.71 -2.74
N SER A 91 11.82 7.87 -3.24
CA SER A 91 11.34 8.97 -2.40
C SER A 91 10.03 8.61 -1.69
N ILE A 92 9.11 7.96 -2.42
CA ILE A 92 7.85 7.50 -1.84
C ILE A 92 8.11 6.47 -0.74
N LYS A 93 8.95 5.49 -1.04
CA LYS A 93 9.30 4.44 -0.09
C LYS A 93 9.88 5.03 1.19
N ASN A 94 10.87 5.91 1.06
CA ASN A 94 11.53 6.50 2.21
C ASN A 94 10.58 7.35 3.05
N ALA A 95 9.70 8.11 2.42
CA ALA A 95 8.74 8.94 3.15
C ALA A 95 7.74 8.10 3.96
N LEU A 96 7.36 6.93 3.44
CA LEU A 96 6.37 6.06 4.08
C LEU A 96 6.95 5.25 5.25
N ILE A 97 8.26 5.03 5.29
CA ILE A 97 8.89 4.24 6.34
C ILE A 97 9.68 5.09 7.35
N ASN A 98 10.02 6.31 6.99
CA ASN A 98 10.82 7.22 7.84
C ASN A 98 10.00 8.43 8.26
N ASP A 99 8.84 8.15 8.76
CA ASP A 99 7.96 9.20 9.27
C ASP A 99 8.57 9.95 10.44
#